data_2c7eef7bd136bfd61f41b54ebe6bfc19
#
_entry.id   2c7eef7bd136bfd61f41b54ebe6bfc19
#
_cell.length_a   1.000
_cell.length_b   1.000
_cell.length_c   1.000
_cell.angle_alpha   90.00
_cell.angle_beta   90.00
_cell.angle_gamma   90.00
#
_symmetry.space_group_name_H-M   'P 1'
#
loop_
_entity.id
_entity.type
_entity.pdbx_description
1 polymer ?
#
loop_
_entity_poly.entity_id
_entity_poly.type
_entity_poly.pdbx_seq_one_letter_code
_entity_poly.pdbx_strand_id
1 'polypeptide(L)'
;MKSSEYTESLLKKKISNWKNTIANGEFQVVLDAQVRNDLSGLYNVKFKQSWIYKTILDKKIKSKVNACKNIILVGCGLYPYSLYDMHRRYPSIKFHGIEISEKRCKLAKIITKETPAKDSITIHCSAGEDFDYSFLTDEDMVFISVDVSENKIVEQIIKTSRAQIYSCAPYKSSYINGIFT
;
A
#
# COMPACT_ATOMS: atom_id res chain seq x y z
N MET A 1 1.28 -4.09 30.12
CA MET A 1 1.93 -3.13 29.21
C MET A 1 0.83 -2.27 28.60
N LYS A 2 0.78 -0.98 28.97
CA LYS A 2 -0.13 -0.02 28.33
C LYS A 2 0.34 0.15 26.88
N SER A 3 -0.48 -0.28 25.92
CA SER A 3 -0.24 0.02 24.50
C SER A 3 -0.21 1.55 24.38
N SER A 4 0.94 2.13 24.05
CA SER A 4 1.02 3.55 23.75
C SER A 4 0.08 3.80 22.58
N GLU A 5 -1.02 4.48 22.82
CA GLU A 5 -1.93 4.95 21.78
C GLU A 5 -1.18 6.01 20.95
N TYR A 6 -0.43 5.54 19.95
CA TYR A 6 0.03 6.42 18.90
C TYR A 6 -1.21 6.95 18.18
N THR A 7 -1.52 8.21 18.38
CA THR A 7 -2.60 8.85 17.64
C THR A 7 -2.23 8.92 16.16
N GLU A 8 -3.21 8.84 15.28
CA GLU A 8 -3.01 8.96 13.82
C GLU A 8 -2.18 10.22 13.45
N SER A 9 -2.37 11.32 14.20
CA SER A 9 -1.64 12.57 14.02
C SER A 9 -0.14 12.41 14.33
N LEU A 10 0.21 11.67 15.39
CA LEU A 10 1.60 11.44 15.77
C LEU A 10 2.32 10.59 14.73
N LEU A 11 1.64 9.58 14.18
CA LEU A 11 2.19 8.77 13.11
C LEU A 11 2.42 9.57 11.85
N LYS A 12 1.43 10.36 11.41
CA LYS A 12 1.58 11.24 10.24
C LYS A 12 2.78 12.17 10.41
N LYS A 13 2.99 12.71 11.62
CA LYS A 13 4.16 13.53 11.93
C LYS A 13 5.47 12.74 11.84
N LYS A 14 5.52 11.54 12.40
CA LYS A 14 6.70 10.67 12.27
C LYS A 14 7.01 10.33 10.81
N ILE A 15 6.02 9.88 10.04
CA ILE A 15 6.19 9.57 8.60
C ILE A 15 6.64 10.81 7.82
N SER A 16 6.08 11.99 8.11
CA SER A 16 6.51 13.24 7.48
C SER A 16 7.96 13.57 7.79
N ASN A 17 8.39 13.44 9.04
CA ASN A 17 9.78 13.63 9.41
C ASN A 17 10.71 12.67 8.68
N TRP A 18 10.35 11.39 8.56
CA TRP A 18 11.11 10.40 7.81
C TRP A 18 11.20 10.69 6.31
N LYS A 19 10.11 11.17 5.70
CA LYS A 19 10.13 11.62 4.31
C LYS A 19 11.13 12.75 4.11
N ASN A 20 11.16 13.72 5.03
CA ASN A 20 12.09 14.85 4.97
C ASN A 20 13.55 14.41 5.19
N THR A 21 13.80 13.52 6.15
CA THR A 21 15.11 12.93 6.39
C THR A 21 15.65 12.23 5.15
N ILE A 22 14.83 11.42 4.48
CA ILE A 22 15.19 10.74 3.24
C ILE A 22 15.44 11.74 2.11
N ALA A 23 14.61 12.78 1.97
CA ALA A 23 14.77 13.81 0.95
C ALA A 23 16.08 14.60 1.13
N ASN A 24 16.51 14.81 2.38
CA ASN A 24 17.77 15.49 2.71
C ASN A 24 19.02 14.58 2.58
N GLY A 25 18.88 13.36 2.09
CA GLY A 25 20.01 12.44 1.91
C GLY A 25 20.44 11.64 3.14
N GLU A 26 19.77 11.82 4.27
CA GLU A 26 20.07 11.13 5.54
C GLU A 26 19.52 9.70 5.58
N PHE A 27 19.57 9.02 4.45
CA PHE A 27 18.99 7.68 4.27
C PHE A 27 19.58 6.66 5.25
N GLN A 28 20.86 6.78 5.58
CA GLN A 28 21.54 5.84 6.49
C GLN A 28 20.95 5.88 7.90
N VAL A 29 20.58 7.06 8.39
CA VAL A 29 19.95 7.23 9.72
C VAL A 29 18.62 6.45 9.77
N VAL A 30 17.89 6.43 8.68
CA VAL A 30 16.60 5.71 8.58
C VAL A 30 16.79 4.19 8.56
N LEU A 31 18.00 3.70 8.31
CA LEU A 31 18.35 2.28 8.36
C LEU A 31 18.77 1.81 9.76
N ASP A 32 18.87 2.72 10.71
CA ASP A 32 19.19 2.37 12.10
C ASP A 32 18.20 1.35 12.67
N ALA A 33 18.72 0.39 13.45
CA ALA A 33 17.92 -0.70 14.00
C ALA A 33 16.79 -0.21 14.91
N GLN A 34 17.04 0.81 15.71
CA GLN A 34 16.03 1.40 16.61
C GLN A 34 14.87 1.98 15.81
N VAL A 35 15.19 2.69 14.74
CA VAL A 35 14.22 3.30 13.84
C VAL A 35 13.37 2.25 13.15
N ARG A 36 13.99 1.18 12.66
CA ARG A 36 13.27 0.05 12.06
C ARG A 36 12.29 -0.56 13.05
N ASN A 37 12.73 -0.78 14.30
CA ASN A 37 11.87 -1.30 15.36
C ASN A 37 10.71 -0.36 15.68
N ASP A 38 10.96 0.94 15.77
CA ASP A 38 9.91 1.94 15.99
C ASP A 38 8.86 1.90 14.86
N LEU A 39 9.30 1.85 13.61
CA LEU A 39 8.41 1.79 12.44
C LEU A 39 7.67 0.45 12.36
N SER A 40 8.34 -0.66 12.67
CA SER A 40 7.73 -1.99 12.71
C SER A 40 6.67 -2.08 13.81
N GLY A 41 6.93 -1.48 14.96
CA GLY A 41 5.98 -1.40 16.07
C GLY A 41 4.67 -0.72 15.69
N LEU A 42 4.71 0.18 14.72
CA LEU A 42 3.53 0.86 14.20
C LEU A 42 2.57 -0.09 13.44
N TYR A 43 3.03 -1.27 13.02
CA TYR A 43 2.16 -2.29 12.45
C TYR A 43 0.96 -2.61 13.37
N ASN A 44 1.17 -2.60 14.67
CA ASN A 44 0.15 -2.90 15.67
C ASN A 44 -0.76 -1.70 16.00
N VAL A 45 -0.47 -0.51 15.47
CA VAL A 45 -1.30 0.66 15.69
C VAL A 45 -2.63 0.49 14.97
N LYS A 46 -3.72 0.52 15.73
CA LYS A 46 -5.07 0.47 15.17
C LYS A 46 -5.41 1.82 14.55
N PHE A 47 -5.21 1.95 13.25
CA PHE A 47 -5.72 3.09 12.51
C PHE A 47 -7.24 3.03 12.41
N LYS A 48 -7.87 4.20 12.49
CA LYS A 48 -9.18 4.34 11.87
C LYS A 48 -8.99 3.99 10.40
N GLN A 49 -9.74 3.07 9.91
CA GLN A 49 -9.79 2.50 8.56
C GLN A 49 -8.92 3.17 7.47
N SER A 50 -8.01 2.41 6.86
CA SER A 50 -7.30 2.88 5.67
C SER A 50 -8.28 3.22 4.54
N TRP A 51 -7.87 4.03 3.57
CA TRP A 51 -8.73 4.38 2.44
C TRP A 51 -9.06 3.13 1.60
N ILE A 52 -8.13 2.19 1.45
CA ILE A 52 -8.38 0.90 0.78
C ILE A 52 -9.52 0.17 1.48
N TYR A 53 -9.45 0.06 2.82
CA TYR A 53 -10.50 -0.61 3.58
C TYR A 53 -11.84 0.11 3.50
N LYS A 54 -11.86 1.45 3.50
CA LYS A 54 -13.08 2.24 3.29
C LYS A 54 -13.71 1.96 1.93
N THR A 55 -12.90 1.86 0.88
CA THR A 55 -13.36 1.50 -0.46
C THR A 55 -13.97 0.10 -0.47
N ILE A 56 -13.30 -0.87 0.17
CA ILE A 56 -13.77 -2.26 0.26
C ILE A 56 -15.07 -2.39 1.08
N LEU A 57 -15.31 -1.51 2.03
CA LEU A 57 -16.57 -1.51 2.81
C LEU A 57 -17.80 -1.16 1.97
N ASP A 58 -17.64 -0.59 0.78
CA ASP A 58 -18.76 -0.48 -0.16
C ASP A 58 -19.32 -1.89 -0.43
N LYS A 59 -20.64 -2.05 -0.26
CA LYS A 59 -21.31 -3.35 -0.34
C LYS A 59 -21.06 -4.08 -1.67
N LYS A 60 -20.85 -3.34 -2.77
CA LYS A 60 -20.55 -3.89 -4.09
C LYS A 60 -19.16 -4.52 -4.18
N ILE A 61 -18.22 -4.07 -3.38
CA ILE A 61 -16.82 -4.49 -3.38
C ILE A 61 -16.57 -5.54 -2.31
N LYS A 62 -17.25 -5.43 -1.16
CA LYS A 62 -17.04 -6.32 -0.01
C LYS A 62 -17.22 -7.81 -0.34
N SER A 63 -18.20 -8.15 -1.17
CA SER A 63 -18.42 -9.55 -1.58
C SER A 63 -17.28 -10.10 -2.43
N LYS A 64 -16.57 -9.24 -3.16
CA LYS A 64 -15.48 -9.62 -4.06
C LYS A 64 -14.17 -9.87 -3.32
N VAL A 65 -13.95 -9.21 -2.18
CA VAL A 65 -12.69 -9.37 -1.39
C VAL A 65 -12.50 -10.81 -0.91
N ASN A 66 -13.56 -11.53 -0.63
CA ASN A 66 -13.46 -12.93 -0.18
C ASN A 66 -12.93 -13.89 -1.26
N ALA A 67 -13.10 -13.55 -2.54
CA ALA A 67 -12.56 -14.31 -3.67
C ALA A 67 -11.16 -13.83 -4.08
N CYS A 68 -10.77 -12.62 -3.63
CA CYS A 68 -9.52 -11.97 -3.99
C CYS A 68 -8.31 -12.74 -3.43
N LYS A 69 -7.33 -13.01 -4.28
CA LYS A 69 -6.06 -13.64 -3.91
C LYS A 69 -4.95 -12.63 -3.76
N ASN A 70 -4.97 -11.57 -4.57
CA ASN A 70 -3.96 -10.55 -4.60
C ASN A 70 -4.56 -9.14 -4.51
N ILE A 71 -3.95 -8.29 -3.67
CA ILE A 71 -4.24 -6.86 -3.63
C ILE A 71 -2.94 -6.10 -3.87
N ILE A 72 -2.95 -5.21 -4.87
CA ILE A 72 -1.81 -4.35 -5.19
C ILE A 72 -2.10 -2.92 -4.76
N LEU A 73 -1.10 -2.25 -4.19
CA LEU A 73 -1.09 -0.80 -3.95
C LEU A 73 0.04 -0.15 -4.73
N VAL A 74 -0.28 0.62 -5.75
CA VAL A 74 0.68 1.44 -6.50
C VAL A 74 0.88 2.77 -5.77
N GLY A 75 2.14 3.14 -5.54
CA GLY A 75 2.51 4.27 -4.69
C GLY A 75 2.39 3.93 -3.20
N CYS A 76 2.90 2.79 -2.77
CA CYS A 76 2.77 2.33 -1.39
C CYS A 76 3.58 3.15 -0.37
N GLY A 77 4.57 3.91 -0.83
CA GLY A 77 5.42 4.74 0.02
C GLY A 77 6.41 3.93 0.86
N LEU A 78 7.15 4.65 1.73
CA LEU A 78 8.14 4.02 2.62
C LEU A 78 7.52 3.19 3.76
N TYR A 79 6.27 3.48 4.10
CA TYR A 79 5.52 2.81 5.16
C TYR A 79 4.13 2.44 4.65
N PRO A 80 3.93 1.23 4.11
CA PRO A 80 2.70 0.82 3.45
C PRO A 80 1.59 0.45 4.45
N TYR A 81 1.21 1.38 5.33
CA TYR A 81 0.24 1.14 6.40
C TYR A 81 -1.11 0.62 5.91
N SER A 82 -1.53 1.03 4.69
CA SER A 82 -2.79 0.55 4.11
C SER A 82 -2.73 -0.95 3.82
N LEU A 83 -1.58 -1.47 3.38
CA LEU A 83 -1.38 -2.91 3.20
C LEU A 83 -1.33 -3.63 4.55
N TYR A 84 -0.71 -3.04 5.56
CA TYR A 84 -0.70 -3.61 6.92
C TYR A 84 -2.10 -3.66 7.54
N ASP A 85 -2.91 -2.59 7.36
CA ASP A 85 -4.31 -2.58 7.82
C ASP A 85 -5.13 -3.67 7.13
N MET A 86 -4.93 -3.84 5.82
CA MET A 86 -5.61 -4.87 5.04
C MET A 86 -5.16 -6.28 5.44
N HIS A 87 -3.86 -6.51 5.60
CA HIS A 87 -3.34 -7.82 6.02
C HIS A 87 -3.91 -8.26 7.37
N ARG A 88 -4.05 -7.34 8.34
CA ARG A 88 -4.66 -7.68 9.64
C ARG A 88 -6.12 -8.12 9.54
N ARG A 89 -6.84 -7.68 8.51
CA ARG A 89 -8.26 -8.00 8.28
C ARG A 89 -8.46 -9.21 7.40
N TYR A 90 -7.55 -9.41 6.47
CA TYR A 90 -7.59 -10.45 5.43
C TYR A 90 -6.24 -11.15 5.30
N PRO A 91 -5.82 -11.93 6.31
CA PRO A 91 -4.46 -12.49 6.37
C PRO A 91 -4.18 -13.55 5.29
N SER A 92 -5.20 -14.08 4.65
CA SER A 92 -5.08 -15.07 3.57
C SER A 92 -4.76 -14.44 2.21
N ILE A 93 -4.93 -13.13 2.06
CA ILE A 93 -4.65 -12.41 0.81
C ILE A 93 -3.15 -12.10 0.72
N LYS A 94 -2.59 -12.19 -0.49
CA LYS A 94 -1.25 -11.69 -0.81
C LYS A 94 -1.32 -10.22 -1.17
N PHE A 95 -0.41 -9.45 -0.62
CA PHE A 95 -0.36 -8.01 -0.84
C PHE A 95 0.93 -7.62 -1.55
N HIS A 96 0.82 -6.70 -2.51
CA HIS A 96 1.95 -6.18 -3.26
C HIS A 96 1.96 -4.65 -3.16
N GLY A 97 3.07 -4.09 -2.71
CA GLY A 97 3.30 -2.65 -2.72
C GLY A 97 4.27 -2.30 -3.86
N ILE A 98 3.91 -1.34 -4.71
CA ILE A 98 4.79 -0.83 -5.76
C ILE A 98 5.22 0.58 -5.36
N GLU A 99 6.53 0.86 -5.38
CA GLU A 99 7.11 2.15 -5.05
C GLU A 99 8.23 2.46 -6.03
N ILE A 100 8.11 3.60 -6.73
CA ILE A 100 9.06 4.04 -7.74
C ILE A 100 10.37 4.56 -7.14
N SER A 101 10.34 5.17 -5.98
CA SER A 101 11.54 5.65 -5.32
C SER A 101 12.34 4.49 -4.73
N GLU A 102 13.52 4.23 -5.27
CA GLU A 102 14.39 3.16 -4.80
C GLU A 102 14.69 3.25 -3.29
N LYS A 103 14.96 4.47 -2.79
CA LYS A 103 15.23 4.72 -1.36
C LYS A 103 14.01 4.35 -0.50
N ARG A 104 12.82 4.82 -0.87
CA ARG A 104 11.58 4.51 -0.15
C ARG A 104 11.23 3.02 -0.23
N CYS A 105 11.43 2.42 -1.39
CA CYS A 105 11.20 0.99 -1.60
C CYS A 105 12.13 0.13 -0.72
N LYS A 106 13.44 0.43 -0.69
CA LYS A 106 14.40 -0.29 0.17
C LYS A 106 13.97 -0.23 1.64
N LEU A 107 13.56 0.95 2.10
CA LEU A 107 13.10 1.12 3.47
C LEU A 107 11.80 0.34 3.74
N ALA A 108 10.83 0.42 2.83
CA ALA A 108 9.59 -0.33 2.95
C ALA A 108 9.83 -1.85 3.04
N LYS A 109 10.78 -2.38 2.25
CA LYS A 109 11.21 -3.80 2.32
C LYS A 109 11.79 -4.13 3.70
N ILE A 110 12.69 -3.30 4.22
CA ILE A 110 13.31 -3.51 5.52
C ILE A 110 12.24 -3.51 6.62
N ILE A 111 11.38 -2.50 6.65
CA ILE A 111 10.31 -2.38 7.65
C ILE A 111 9.35 -3.57 7.57
N THR A 112 8.95 -3.97 6.35
CA THR A 112 7.99 -5.08 6.16
C THR A 112 8.55 -6.39 6.70
N LYS A 113 9.85 -6.65 6.55
CA LYS A 113 10.53 -7.86 7.09
C LYS A 113 10.48 -7.94 8.62
N GLU A 114 10.37 -6.81 9.30
CA GLU A 114 10.27 -6.74 10.77
C GLU A 114 8.81 -6.84 11.25
N THR A 115 7.83 -7.03 10.36
CA THR A 115 6.41 -7.14 10.70
C THR A 115 5.90 -8.58 10.63
N PRO A 116 4.79 -8.91 11.30
CA PRO A 116 4.09 -10.18 11.13
C PRO A 116 3.61 -10.45 9.70
N ALA A 117 3.57 -9.41 8.85
CA ALA A 117 3.09 -9.50 7.47
C ALA A 117 4.20 -9.87 6.45
N LYS A 118 5.42 -10.15 6.92
CA LYS A 118 6.61 -10.38 6.06
C LYS A 118 6.43 -11.42 4.96
N ASP A 119 5.63 -12.46 5.23
CA ASP A 119 5.39 -13.56 4.29
C ASP A 119 4.16 -13.34 3.40
N SER A 120 3.40 -12.29 3.66
CA SER A 120 2.16 -11.96 2.95
C SER A 120 2.24 -10.65 2.17
N ILE A 121 3.21 -9.78 2.48
CA ILE A 121 3.39 -8.50 1.79
C ILE A 121 4.74 -8.48 1.07
N THR A 122 4.69 -8.29 -0.25
CA THR A 122 5.88 -8.11 -1.09
C THR A 122 5.96 -6.66 -1.58
N ILE A 123 7.13 -6.03 -1.43
CA ILE A 123 7.37 -4.68 -1.92
C ILE A 123 8.24 -4.73 -3.18
N HIS A 124 7.78 -4.08 -4.24
CA HIS A 124 8.44 -4.00 -5.55
C HIS A 124 8.97 -2.59 -5.78
N CYS A 125 10.26 -2.49 -6.16
CA CYS A 125 10.89 -1.23 -6.56
C CYS A 125 10.73 -1.09 -8.07
N SER A 126 9.64 -0.48 -8.50
CA SER A 126 9.29 -0.31 -9.93
C SER A 126 8.39 0.90 -10.11
N ALA A 127 8.41 1.49 -11.30
CA ALA A 127 7.32 2.34 -11.72
C ALA A 127 6.05 1.47 -11.94
N GLY A 128 4.88 2.06 -11.68
CA GLY A 128 3.62 1.33 -11.83
C GLY A 128 3.33 0.94 -13.27
N GLU A 129 3.72 1.79 -14.23
CA GLU A 129 3.61 1.54 -15.68
C GLU A 129 4.55 0.47 -16.22
N ASP A 130 5.63 0.15 -15.49
CA ASP A 130 6.62 -0.87 -15.89
C ASP A 130 6.42 -2.20 -15.16
N PHE A 131 5.48 -2.26 -14.22
CA PHE A 131 5.23 -3.46 -13.45
C PHE A 131 4.42 -4.49 -14.26
N ASP A 132 4.78 -5.76 -14.12
CA ASP A 132 4.04 -6.86 -14.75
C ASP A 132 2.83 -7.27 -13.91
N TYR A 133 1.62 -6.96 -14.39
CA TYR A 133 0.35 -7.32 -13.76
C TYR A 133 -0.25 -8.62 -14.32
N SER A 134 0.44 -9.35 -15.21
CA SER A 134 -0.12 -10.49 -15.95
C SER A 134 -0.57 -11.67 -15.07
N PHE A 135 -0.07 -11.75 -13.83
CA PHE A 135 -0.46 -12.78 -12.86
C PHE A 135 -1.80 -12.51 -12.17
N LEU A 136 -2.38 -11.33 -12.36
CA LEU A 136 -3.65 -10.94 -11.74
C LEU A 136 -4.84 -11.42 -12.56
N THR A 137 -5.90 -11.78 -11.85
CA THR A 137 -7.18 -12.22 -12.40
C THR A 137 -8.26 -11.13 -12.23
N ASP A 138 -9.46 -11.38 -12.71
CA ASP A 138 -10.64 -10.49 -12.53
C ASP A 138 -11.17 -10.47 -11.08
N GLU A 139 -10.71 -11.40 -10.23
CA GLU A 139 -10.98 -11.39 -8.78
C GLU A 139 -9.99 -10.50 -8.00
N ASP A 140 -8.84 -10.17 -8.57
CA ASP A 140 -7.79 -9.40 -7.92
C ASP A 140 -8.02 -7.89 -8.02
N MET A 141 -7.39 -7.12 -7.12
CA MET A 141 -7.63 -5.69 -6.99
C MET A 141 -6.33 -4.89 -7.05
N VAL A 142 -6.33 -3.81 -7.83
CA VAL A 142 -5.24 -2.83 -7.87
C VAL A 142 -5.75 -1.48 -7.37
N PHE A 143 -5.08 -0.94 -6.37
CA PHE A 143 -5.35 0.38 -5.81
C PHE A 143 -4.23 1.34 -6.21
N ILE A 144 -4.59 2.50 -6.77
CA ILE A 144 -3.65 3.54 -7.19
C ILE A 144 -3.74 4.72 -6.22
N SER A 145 -2.61 5.08 -5.60
CA SER A 145 -2.53 6.17 -4.62
C SER A 145 -2.68 7.55 -5.29
N VAL A 146 -3.12 8.55 -4.52
CA VAL A 146 -3.36 9.94 -4.98
C VAL A 146 -2.16 10.63 -5.60
N ASP A 147 -0.95 10.26 -5.18
CA ASP A 147 0.30 10.90 -5.59
C ASP A 147 0.90 10.27 -6.86
N VAL A 148 0.12 9.47 -7.60
CA VAL A 148 0.59 8.68 -8.73
C VAL A 148 -0.13 9.11 -10.00
N SER A 149 0.62 9.25 -11.11
CA SER A 149 0.04 9.51 -12.44
C SER A 149 -0.69 8.25 -12.93
N GLU A 150 -2.02 8.34 -13.05
CA GLU A 150 -2.88 7.16 -13.24
C GLU A 150 -2.88 6.60 -14.67
N ASN A 151 -2.85 7.45 -15.69
CA ASN A 151 -3.19 7.04 -17.06
C ASN A 151 -2.34 5.89 -17.59
N LYS A 152 -1.01 6.02 -17.53
CA LYS A 152 -0.10 4.97 -18.03
C LYS A 152 -0.20 3.68 -17.24
N ILE A 153 -0.41 3.79 -15.92
CA ILE A 153 -0.57 2.64 -15.03
C ILE A 153 -1.85 1.89 -15.37
N VAL A 154 -2.95 2.62 -15.53
CA VAL A 154 -4.25 2.04 -15.91
C VAL A 154 -4.14 1.35 -17.27
N GLU A 155 -3.53 1.99 -18.26
CA GLU A 155 -3.27 1.40 -19.58
C GLU A 155 -2.48 0.09 -19.47
N GLN A 156 -1.42 0.08 -18.66
CA GLN A 156 -0.60 -1.12 -18.43
C GLN A 156 -1.40 -2.24 -17.77
N ILE A 157 -2.19 -1.93 -16.73
CA ILE A 157 -3.01 -2.93 -16.04
C ILE A 157 -4.04 -3.52 -17.00
N ILE A 158 -4.77 -2.69 -17.76
CA ILE A 158 -5.79 -3.15 -18.73
C ILE A 158 -5.16 -4.00 -19.82
N LYS A 159 -3.96 -3.63 -20.28
CA LYS A 159 -3.23 -4.36 -21.32
C LYS A 159 -2.80 -5.76 -20.87
N THR A 160 -2.40 -5.90 -19.60
CA THR A 160 -1.70 -7.10 -19.11
C THR A 160 -2.53 -7.95 -18.16
N SER A 161 -3.63 -7.44 -17.60
CA SER A 161 -4.46 -8.17 -16.64
C SER A 161 -5.95 -7.88 -16.79
N ARG A 162 -6.76 -8.58 -16.00
CA ARG A 162 -8.22 -8.33 -15.86
C ARG A 162 -8.57 -7.80 -14.47
N ALA A 163 -7.58 -7.41 -13.68
CA ALA A 163 -7.78 -6.97 -12.30
C ALA A 163 -8.72 -5.76 -12.21
N GLN A 164 -9.40 -5.66 -11.09
CA GLN A 164 -10.26 -4.51 -10.78
C GLN A 164 -9.41 -3.33 -10.32
N ILE A 165 -9.61 -2.14 -10.90
CA ILE A 165 -8.79 -0.95 -10.64
C ILE A 165 -9.58 0.06 -9.81
N TYR A 166 -8.97 0.55 -8.75
CA TYR A 166 -9.52 1.57 -7.86
C TYR A 166 -8.51 2.70 -7.68
N SER A 167 -8.93 3.93 -7.96
CA SER A 167 -8.11 5.10 -7.76
C SER A 167 -8.51 5.88 -6.51
N CYS A 168 -7.51 6.40 -5.79
CA CYS A 168 -7.69 7.27 -4.64
C CYS A 168 -7.73 8.76 -5.02
N ALA A 169 -7.89 9.12 -6.29
CA ALA A 169 -7.97 10.52 -6.70
C ALA A 169 -9.07 11.25 -5.92
N PRO A 170 -8.80 12.45 -5.35
CA PRO A 170 -9.70 13.09 -4.38
C PRO A 170 -11.07 13.50 -4.93
N TYR A 171 -11.29 13.36 -6.23
CA TYR A 171 -12.54 13.75 -6.90
C TYR A 171 -13.07 12.76 -7.94
N LYS A 172 -12.44 11.60 -8.08
CA LYS A 172 -12.90 10.55 -8.99
C LYS A 172 -12.70 9.19 -8.34
N SER A 173 -13.63 8.77 -7.51
CA SER A 173 -13.83 7.35 -7.23
C SER A 173 -14.44 6.70 -8.48
N SER A 174 -13.68 6.66 -9.56
CA SER A 174 -14.12 6.00 -10.77
C SER A 174 -13.55 4.60 -10.80
N TYR A 175 -14.43 3.66 -10.76
CA TYR A 175 -14.20 2.29 -11.16
C TYR A 175 -13.87 2.30 -12.67
N ILE A 176 -12.65 1.94 -13.07
CA ILE A 176 -12.17 2.16 -14.43
C ILE A 176 -12.37 0.95 -15.33
N ASN A 177 -12.79 -0.20 -14.86
CA ASN A 177 -13.11 -1.33 -15.73
C ASN A 177 -14.56 -1.31 -16.21
N GLY A 178 -14.86 -0.41 -17.15
CA GLY A 178 -15.94 -0.58 -18.13
C GLY A 178 -17.39 -0.52 -17.66
N ILE A 179 -17.67 -0.12 -16.42
CA ILE A 179 -19.04 -0.03 -15.90
C ILE A 179 -19.24 1.23 -15.05
N PHE A 180 -18.79 2.36 -15.49
CA PHE A 180 -19.37 3.66 -15.16
C PHE A 180 -18.94 4.67 -16.23
N THR A 181 -19.74 4.79 -17.24
CA THR A 181 -19.90 6.04 -18.00
C THR A 181 -20.81 6.97 -17.21
#